data_8db8e614501fb1ee950c4a00ea5be799
#
_entry.id   8db8e614501fb1ee950c4a00ea5be799
#
_cell.length_a   1.000
_cell.length_b   1.000
_cell.length_c   1.000
_cell.angle_alpha   90.00
_cell.angle_beta   90.00
_cell.angle_gamma   90.00
#
_symmetry.space_group_name_H-M   'P 1'
#
loop_
_entity.id
_entity.type
_entity.pdbx_description
1 polymer ?
#
loop_
_entity_poly.entity_id
_entity_poly.type
_entity_poly.pdbx_seq_one_letter_code
_entity_poly.pdbx_strand_id
1 'polypeptide(L)'
;MSEVKMFSEPVPNVPWQDRPANDNHDAPIWRYTENPIIGRNPAKGVARIFNSAVVPFEGKFVGVFRGEQVNGIPYIYLGESEDAIHWNISEEKIKFVDENGEEFMPIYAYDPRLVKVEDTYYAIWCQDFYGAAIGIAKSKDLKTFVRIENPFLPFNRNAVLFPRKISGNFVMLSRPSDSGHTPFGDIFVSESPDMVYWGKHRHVMGKSSEWWESLKIGGGAAPIETSEGWLLFYHGVSGTCNGYVYSIGGAILDIDNPSIVKYRCENFLLTPEEWYEERGFVPNVCFPCATIHDSESGKIAIYYGAADSYVGLAFTKLDEIVDYIKSHSVVTTSDTEIGRR
;
A
#
# COMPACT_ATOMS: atom_id res chain seq x y z
N MET A 1 2.58 -29.16 8.25
CA MET A 1 2.87 -28.12 7.24
C MET A 1 4.17 -27.46 7.65
N SER A 2 5.06 -27.11 6.74
CA SER A 2 6.26 -26.33 7.09
C SER A 2 5.81 -24.94 7.56
N GLU A 3 6.42 -24.45 8.62
CA GLU A 3 6.19 -23.09 9.15
C GLU A 3 6.45 -22.05 8.04
N VAL A 4 5.51 -21.14 7.82
CA VAL A 4 5.69 -20.04 6.85
C VAL A 4 6.66 -19.04 7.44
N LYS A 5 7.65 -18.61 6.66
CA LYS A 5 8.66 -17.63 7.09
C LYS A 5 8.54 -16.33 6.28
N MET A 6 8.69 -15.19 6.96
CA MET A 6 8.91 -13.92 6.28
C MET A 6 10.38 -13.53 6.37
N PHE A 7 10.86 -12.88 5.29
CA PHE A 7 12.26 -12.46 5.17
C PHE A 7 12.36 -10.96 5.43
N SER A 8 12.30 -10.60 6.69
CA SER A 8 12.43 -9.21 7.16
C SER A 8 13.20 -9.17 8.49
N GLU A 9 13.57 -7.98 8.91
CA GLU A 9 14.18 -7.77 10.22
C GLU A 9 13.10 -7.78 11.32
N PRO A 10 13.47 -8.10 12.58
CA PRO A 10 12.59 -7.96 13.73
C PRO A 10 12.19 -6.50 13.96
N VAL A 11 10.96 -6.28 14.38
CA VAL A 11 10.42 -4.97 14.72
C VAL A 11 9.82 -5.00 16.14
N PRO A 12 10.64 -4.85 17.19
CA PRO A 12 10.22 -5.14 18.55
C PRO A 12 9.32 -4.09 19.21
N ASN A 13 9.28 -2.86 18.69
CA ASN A 13 8.66 -1.73 19.39
C ASN A 13 7.20 -1.45 19.01
N VAL A 14 6.54 -2.33 18.27
CA VAL A 14 5.11 -2.19 17.96
C VAL A 14 4.28 -2.79 19.10
N PRO A 15 3.29 -2.10 19.66
CA PRO A 15 2.39 -2.66 20.66
C PRO A 15 1.38 -3.60 20.00
N TRP A 16 1.85 -4.78 19.64
CA TRP A 16 1.07 -5.81 18.96
C TRP A 16 -0.17 -6.23 19.76
N GLN A 17 -1.33 -6.11 19.15
CA GLN A 17 -2.59 -6.56 19.74
C GLN A 17 -2.94 -7.95 19.22
N ASP A 18 -3.32 -8.84 20.11
CA ASP A 18 -3.89 -10.14 19.76
C ASP A 18 -5.36 -9.98 19.30
N ARG A 19 -5.85 -10.97 18.55
CA ARG A 19 -7.23 -10.97 18.05
C ARG A 19 -8.20 -10.91 19.23
N PRO A 20 -9.15 -9.95 19.24
CA PRO A 20 -10.18 -9.87 20.28
C PRO A 20 -11.02 -11.15 20.32
N ALA A 21 -11.34 -11.64 21.52
CA ALA A 21 -12.09 -12.88 21.69
C ALA A 21 -13.53 -12.83 21.13
N ASN A 22 -14.07 -11.63 20.94
CA ASN A 22 -15.39 -11.36 20.35
C ASN A 22 -15.34 -11.01 18.85
N ASP A 23 -14.17 -11.10 18.24
CA ASP A 23 -14.05 -10.93 16.79
C ASP A 23 -14.56 -12.20 16.08
N ASN A 24 -15.64 -12.05 15.32
CA ASN A 24 -16.32 -13.15 14.62
C ASN A 24 -16.10 -13.11 13.09
N HIS A 25 -15.14 -12.32 12.59
CA HIS A 25 -14.83 -12.29 11.16
C HIS A 25 -14.15 -13.59 10.73
N ASP A 26 -14.45 -14.08 9.54
CA ASP A 26 -13.82 -15.30 9.00
C ASP A 26 -12.35 -15.08 8.68
N ALA A 27 -12.01 -13.94 8.06
CA ALA A 27 -10.64 -13.60 7.74
C ALA A 27 -9.81 -13.33 9.00
N PRO A 28 -8.56 -13.83 9.08
CA PRO A 28 -7.70 -13.65 10.25
C PRO A 28 -7.01 -12.28 10.25
N ILE A 29 -7.82 -11.24 10.17
CA ILE A 29 -7.40 -9.84 10.25
C ILE A 29 -8.34 -9.11 11.21
N TRP A 30 -7.81 -8.35 12.13
CA TRP A 30 -8.59 -7.65 13.14
C TRP A 30 -8.13 -6.21 13.32
N ARG A 31 -9.06 -5.32 13.57
CA ARG A 31 -8.81 -3.90 13.78
C ARG A 31 -8.16 -3.65 15.13
N TYR A 32 -7.25 -2.69 15.18
CA TYR A 32 -6.78 -2.14 16.44
C TYR A 32 -7.94 -1.54 17.23
N THR A 33 -8.03 -1.86 18.52
CA THR A 33 -9.20 -1.48 19.34
C THR A 33 -9.34 0.01 19.60
N GLU A 34 -8.23 0.77 19.46
CA GLU A 34 -8.22 2.23 19.66
C GLU A 34 -8.18 3.00 18.32
N ASN A 35 -8.65 2.38 17.24
CA ASN A 35 -8.79 3.08 15.96
C ASN A 35 -9.82 4.23 16.03
N PRO A 36 -9.62 5.29 15.24
CA PRO A 36 -8.51 5.54 14.32
C PRO A 36 -7.26 6.04 15.04
N ILE A 37 -6.07 5.61 14.60
CA ILE A 37 -4.78 6.05 15.20
C ILE A 37 -4.41 7.49 14.84
N ILE A 38 -4.93 8.02 13.73
CA ILE A 38 -4.83 9.44 13.37
C ILE A 38 -6.22 9.95 13.03
N GLY A 39 -6.67 10.95 13.79
CA GLY A 39 -7.97 11.59 13.64
C GLY A 39 -7.94 12.83 12.74
N ARG A 40 -8.96 13.68 12.90
CA ARG A 40 -9.11 14.96 12.18
C ARG A 40 -8.21 16.05 12.78
N ASN A 41 -7.79 16.99 11.89
CA ASN A 41 -6.93 18.12 12.25
C ASN A 41 -5.63 17.72 12.97
N PRO A 42 -4.86 16.75 12.44
CA PRO A 42 -3.71 16.17 13.12
C PRO A 42 -2.50 17.11 13.19
N ALA A 43 -2.43 18.12 12.32
CA ALA A 43 -1.40 19.13 12.30
C ALA A 43 -1.99 20.48 11.85
N LYS A 44 -1.27 21.57 12.10
CA LYS A 44 -1.72 22.91 11.74
C LYS A 44 -1.92 23.05 10.23
N GLY A 45 -3.11 23.49 9.82
CA GLY A 45 -3.47 23.67 8.41
C GLY A 45 -3.81 22.38 7.67
N VAL A 46 -3.70 21.22 8.31
CA VAL A 46 -4.04 19.91 7.77
C VAL A 46 -5.40 19.47 8.31
N ALA A 47 -6.39 19.38 7.45
CA ALA A 47 -7.76 19.00 7.83
C ALA A 47 -7.88 17.50 8.14
N ARG A 48 -7.11 16.67 7.46
CA ARG A 48 -7.16 15.20 7.58
C ARG A 48 -5.88 14.55 7.06
N ILE A 49 -5.54 13.40 7.64
CA ILE A 49 -4.49 12.50 7.17
C ILE A 49 -5.11 11.12 6.92
N PHE A 50 -4.75 10.52 5.81
CA PHE A 50 -5.11 9.15 5.41
C PHE A 50 -4.12 8.64 4.35
N ASN A 51 -4.21 7.37 3.96
CA ASN A 51 -3.34 6.77 2.93
C ASN A 51 -1.85 7.08 3.16
N SER A 52 -1.34 6.60 4.27
CA SER A 52 0.02 6.88 4.74
C SER A 52 0.92 5.66 4.57
N ALA A 53 2.21 5.89 4.38
CA ALA A 53 3.21 4.83 4.33
C ALA A 53 4.25 5.01 5.43
N VAL A 54 4.65 3.91 6.06
CA VAL A 54 5.52 3.90 7.23
C VAL A 54 6.59 2.82 7.10
N VAL A 55 7.77 3.08 7.66
CA VAL A 55 8.90 2.14 7.70
C VAL A 55 9.63 2.22 9.04
N PRO A 56 10.28 1.14 9.48
CA PRO A 56 11.28 1.21 10.55
C PRO A 56 12.50 2.02 10.11
N PHE A 57 13.03 2.84 11.00
CA PHE A 57 14.22 3.65 10.76
C PHE A 57 14.97 3.95 12.06
N GLU A 58 16.20 3.49 12.18
CA GLU A 58 17.11 3.78 13.33
C GLU A 58 16.49 3.52 14.71
N GLY A 59 15.77 2.40 14.85
CA GLY A 59 15.12 2.00 16.10
C GLY A 59 13.79 2.69 16.40
N LYS A 60 13.29 3.53 15.48
CA LYS A 60 12.01 4.22 15.49
C LYS A 60 11.22 3.90 14.22
N PHE A 61 10.16 4.66 14.00
CA PHE A 61 9.36 4.61 12.78
C PHE A 61 9.29 5.99 12.14
N VAL A 62 9.43 6.01 10.81
CA VAL A 62 9.23 7.21 10.00
C VAL A 62 8.12 6.94 8.99
N GLY A 63 7.26 7.93 8.81
CA GLY A 63 6.16 7.85 7.87
C GLY A 63 6.09 9.03 6.93
N VAL A 64 5.53 8.78 5.75
CA VAL A 64 5.11 9.78 4.77
C VAL A 64 3.58 9.74 4.68
N PHE A 65 2.95 10.85 4.97
CA PHE A 65 1.52 10.96 5.23
C PHE A 65 0.85 11.83 4.17
N ARG A 66 -0.21 11.33 3.53
CA ARG A 66 -1.09 12.18 2.72
C ARG A 66 -1.87 13.10 3.65
N GLY A 67 -1.50 14.37 3.67
CA GLY A 67 -2.21 15.40 4.41
C GLY A 67 -3.00 16.29 3.46
N GLU A 68 -4.32 16.32 3.58
CA GLU A 68 -5.15 17.28 2.87
C GLU A 68 -5.27 18.56 3.68
N GLN A 69 -4.91 19.66 3.05
CA GLN A 69 -5.06 20.99 3.64
C GLN A 69 -6.54 21.38 3.71
N VAL A 70 -6.83 22.44 4.45
CA VAL A 70 -8.20 22.97 4.58
C VAL A 70 -8.80 23.37 3.23
N ASN A 71 -7.95 23.75 2.26
CA ASN A 71 -8.37 24.05 0.86
C ASN A 71 -8.58 22.80 -0.01
N GLY A 72 -8.41 21.59 0.53
CA GLY A 72 -8.58 20.33 -0.18
C GLY A 72 -7.39 19.89 -1.04
N ILE A 73 -6.27 20.63 -1.06
CA ILE A 73 -5.08 20.23 -1.81
C ILE A 73 -4.24 19.26 -0.98
N PRO A 74 -3.96 18.04 -1.48
CA PRO A 74 -3.13 17.08 -0.77
C PRO A 74 -1.64 17.34 -0.99
N TYR A 75 -0.88 17.20 0.09
CA TYR A 75 0.58 17.14 0.07
C TYR A 75 1.06 16.01 0.97
N ILE A 76 2.37 15.71 0.90
CA ILE A 76 3.00 14.70 1.74
C ILE A 76 3.69 15.39 2.92
N TYR A 77 3.47 14.84 4.11
CA TYR A 77 4.06 15.28 5.38
C TYR A 77 4.91 14.16 5.96
N LEU A 78 5.98 14.52 6.67
CA LEU A 78 6.74 13.56 7.46
C LEU A 78 6.11 13.39 8.85
N GLY A 79 6.29 12.21 9.42
CA GLY A 79 6.01 11.96 10.82
C GLY A 79 6.97 10.95 11.40
N GLU A 80 7.19 11.02 12.71
CA GLU A 80 8.01 10.09 13.47
C GLU A 80 7.19 9.47 14.60
N SER A 81 7.52 8.23 14.94
CA SER A 81 6.88 7.50 16.04
C SER A 81 7.88 6.57 16.71
N GLU A 82 7.75 6.40 18.02
CA GLU A 82 8.54 5.42 18.81
C GLU A 82 7.88 4.02 18.79
N ASP A 83 6.58 3.94 18.53
CA ASP A 83 5.76 2.73 18.66
C ASP A 83 4.89 2.39 17.44
N ALA A 84 5.01 3.15 16.36
CA ALA A 84 4.22 2.98 15.14
C ALA A 84 2.71 3.23 15.29
N ILE A 85 2.24 3.73 16.43
CA ILE A 85 0.82 4.05 16.70
C ILE A 85 0.66 5.54 16.99
N HIS A 86 1.51 6.10 17.86
CA HIS A 86 1.47 7.49 18.23
C HIS A 86 2.45 8.29 17.35
N TRP A 87 1.90 9.13 16.49
CA TRP A 87 2.65 9.85 15.46
C TRP A 87 2.78 11.33 15.78
N ASN A 88 4.01 11.82 15.70
CA ASN A 88 4.32 13.25 15.68
C ASN A 88 4.45 13.68 14.21
N ILE A 89 3.41 14.34 13.69
CA ILE A 89 3.35 14.79 12.30
C ILE A 89 3.94 16.19 12.18
N SER A 90 4.85 16.38 11.22
CA SER A 90 5.41 17.68 10.89
C SER A 90 4.31 18.66 10.44
N GLU A 91 4.44 19.93 10.86
CA GLU A 91 3.57 21.00 10.35
C GLU A 91 3.94 21.44 8.94
N GLU A 92 5.16 21.09 8.47
CA GLU A 92 5.64 21.41 7.14
C GLU A 92 5.53 20.20 6.22
N LYS A 93 5.09 20.45 4.97
CA LYS A 93 5.10 19.44 3.92
C LYS A 93 6.52 19.10 3.51
N ILE A 94 6.72 17.87 3.02
CA ILE A 94 8.01 17.43 2.49
C ILE A 94 8.41 18.33 1.31
N LYS A 95 9.65 18.74 1.32
CA LYS A 95 10.29 19.41 0.18
C LYS A 95 11.11 18.38 -0.58
N PHE A 96 10.77 18.22 -1.85
CA PHE A 96 11.60 17.44 -2.76
C PHE A 96 12.66 18.33 -3.38
N VAL A 97 13.82 17.75 -3.68
CA VAL A 97 14.87 18.43 -4.43
C VAL A 97 15.16 17.66 -5.72
N ASP A 98 15.62 18.36 -6.74
CA ASP A 98 16.16 17.71 -7.94
C ASP A 98 17.59 17.22 -7.72
N GLU A 99 18.23 16.68 -8.77
CA GLU A 99 19.61 16.18 -8.72
C GLU A 99 20.66 17.30 -8.49
N ASN A 100 20.30 18.56 -8.73
CA ASN A 100 21.15 19.72 -8.48
C ASN A 100 20.93 20.31 -7.08
N GLY A 101 19.97 19.77 -6.30
CA GLY A 101 19.59 20.25 -4.99
C GLY A 101 18.61 21.42 -5.01
N GLU A 102 18.01 21.75 -6.16
CA GLU A 102 16.98 22.77 -6.28
C GLU A 102 15.62 22.24 -5.79
N GLU A 103 14.91 23.05 -5.00
CA GLU A 103 13.61 22.66 -4.46
C GLU A 103 12.58 22.43 -5.58
N PHE A 104 11.93 21.29 -5.52
CA PHE A 104 10.79 20.92 -6.37
C PHE A 104 9.55 20.66 -5.52
N MET A 105 8.43 21.29 -5.88
CA MET A 105 7.16 21.03 -5.25
C MET A 105 6.11 20.63 -6.30
N PRO A 106 5.53 19.43 -6.21
CA PRO A 106 4.42 19.04 -7.07
C PRO A 106 3.21 19.96 -6.82
N ILE A 107 2.37 20.16 -7.83
CA ILE A 107 1.10 20.91 -7.69
C ILE A 107 0.26 20.32 -6.60
N TYR A 108 0.21 18.98 -6.53
CA TYR A 108 -0.31 18.17 -5.43
C TYR A 108 0.39 16.81 -5.40
N ALA A 109 0.37 16.17 -4.24
CA ALA A 109 0.90 14.81 -4.05
C ALA A 109 0.01 14.04 -3.09
N TYR A 110 -0.35 12.81 -3.43
CA TYR A 110 -1.26 11.97 -2.65
C TYR A 110 -0.92 10.48 -2.74
N ASP A 111 -1.45 9.70 -1.82
CA ASP A 111 -1.30 8.26 -1.71
C ASP A 111 0.18 7.80 -1.75
N PRO A 112 1.01 8.30 -0.83
CA PRO A 112 2.41 7.91 -0.82
C PRO A 112 2.59 6.44 -0.47
N ARG A 113 3.68 5.87 -0.99
CA ARG A 113 4.29 4.61 -0.56
C ARG A 113 5.72 4.89 -0.17
N LEU A 114 6.22 4.15 0.79
CA LEU A 114 7.60 4.26 1.25
C LEU A 114 8.16 2.84 1.41
N VAL A 115 9.30 2.58 0.78
CA VAL A 115 9.92 1.26 0.82
C VAL A 115 11.44 1.40 0.80
N LYS A 116 12.12 0.54 1.54
CA LYS A 116 13.57 0.42 1.51
C LYS A 116 13.96 -0.67 0.51
N VAL A 117 14.86 -0.33 -0.42
CA VAL A 117 15.51 -1.30 -1.31
C VAL A 117 17.02 -1.12 -1.13
N GLU A 118 17.68 -2.18 -0.68
CA GLU A 118 19.09 -2.13 -0.28
C GLU A 118 19.31 -1.07 0.83
N ASP A 119 20.14 -0.06 0.61
CA ASP A 119 20.44 1.03 1.55
C ASP A 119 19.67 2.33 1.25
N THR A 120 18.67 2.29 0.37
CA THR A 120 17.97 3.48 -0.12
C THR A 120 16.48 3.36 0.09
N TYR A 121 15.86 4.42 0.60
CA TYR A 121 14.41 4.55 0.73
C TYR A 121 13.85 5.22 -0.52
N TYR A 122 12.73 4.70 -1.01
CA TYR A 122 12.00 5.26 -2.14
C TYR A 122 10.60 5.67 -1.68
N ALA A 123 10.32 6.97 -1.81
CA ALA A 123 8.98 7.51 -1.68
C ALA A 123 8.34 7.56 -3.07
N ILE A 124 7.14 7.02 -3.20
CA ILE A 124 6.38 6.95 -4.45
C ILE A 124 5.01 7.52 -4.17
N TRP A 125 4.50 8.37 -5.06
CA TRP A 125 3.20 9.04 -4.86
C TRP A 125 2.46 9.23 -6.18
N CYS A 126 1.17 9.56 -6.08
CA CYS A 126 0.40 10.05 -7.22
C CYS A 126 0.46 11.59 -7.28
N GLN A 127 0.57 12.12 -8.49
CA GLN A 127 0.62 13.55 -8.78
C GLN A 127 -0.09 13.87 -10.10
N ASP A 128 -0.20 15.15 -10.44
CA ASP A 128 -0.56 15.58 -11.78
C ASP A 128 0.68 15.84 -12.63
N PHE A 129 0.71 15.21 -13.78
CA PHE A 129 1.68 15.47 -14.84
C PHE A 129 1.00 15.19 -16.17
N TYR A 130 0.24 16.16 -16.67
CA TYR A 130 -0.66 16.01 -17.83
C TYR A 130 -1.72 14.93 -17.63
N GLY A 131 -2.19 14.77 -16.39
CA GLY A 131 -3.08 13.74 -15.91
C GLY A 131 -2.47 12.95 -14.73
N ALA A 132 -3.21 11.98 -14.21
CA ALA A 132 -2.74 11.20 -13.09
C ALA A 132 -1.45 10.44 -13.42
N ALA A 133 -0.38 10.72 -12.69
CA ALA A 133 0.95 10.18 -12.91
C ALA A 133 1.60 9.75 -11.59
N ILE A 134 2.69 9.00 -11.69
CA ILE A 134 3.47 8.54 -10.55
C ILE A 134 4.73 9.39 -10.43
N GLY A 135 4.97 9.95 -9.24
CA GLY A 135 6.22 10.57 -8.87
C GLY A 135 7.05 9.64 -7.98
N ILE A 136 8.37 9.74 -8.07
CA ILE A 136 9.32 8.98 -7.26
C ILE A 136 10.41 9.91 -6.75
N ALA A 137 10.82 9.70 -5.49
CA ALA A 137 12.03 10.27 -4.92
C ALA A 137 12.77 9.23 -4.08
N LYS A 138 14.09 9.36 -4.03
CA LYS A 138 14.97 8.53 -3.20
C LYS A 138 15.52 9.33 -2.02
N SER A 139 15.76 8.64 -0.91
CA SER A 139 16.35 9.21 0.29
C SER A 139 17.22 8.17 0.99
N LYS A 140 18.27 8.63 1.68
CA LYS A 140 19.08 7.78 2.58
C LYS A 140 18.84 8.10 4.06
N ASP A 141 18.32 9.28 4.34
CA ASP A 141 18.17 9.84 5.68
C ASP A 141 16.70 10.11 6.08
N LEU A 142 15.76 9.86 5.16
CA LEU A 142 14.34 10.17 5.29
C LEU A 142 14.04 11.66 5.64
N LYS A 143 14.99 12.54 5.31
CA LYS A 143 14.89 14.00 5.46
C LYS A 143 14.99 14.70 4.13
N THR A 144 15.95 14.27 3.31
CA THR A 144 16.18 14.82 1.96
C THR A 144 15.65 13.82 0.94
N PHE A 145 14.69 14.23 0.14
CA PHE A 145 14.06 13.42 -0.90
C PHE A 145 14.46 13.94 -2.29
N VAL A 146 15.37 13.22 -2.95
CA VAL A 146 15.85 13.57 -4.29
C VAL A 146 14.92 12.95 -5.33
N ARG A 147 14.27 13.80 -6.13
CA ARG A 147 13.36 13.37 -7.17
C ARG A 147 14.06 12.53 -8.24
N ILE A 148 13.38 11.51 -8.72
CA ILE A 148 13.71 10.71 -9.90
C ILE A 148 12.68 11.03 -10.98
N GLU A 149 12.98 10.71 -12.24
CA GLU A 149 12.03 10.86 -13.34
C GLU A 149 10.73 10.04 -13.11
N ASN A 150 9.65 10.49 -13.71
CA ASN A 150 8.38 9.78 -13.63
C ASN A 150 8.51 8.44 -14.37
N PRO A 151 8.14 7.31 -13.75
CA PRO A 151 8.39 5.98 -14.31
C PRO A 151 7.49 5.63 -15.51
N PHE A 152 6.31 6.24 -15.57
CA PHE A 152 5.29 5.88 -16.55
C PHE A 152 4.61 7.12 -17.13
N LEU A 153 4.03 6.93 -18.30
CA LEU A 153 3.14 7.93 -18.90
C LEU A 153 1.84 8.05 -18.08
N PRO A 154 1.15 9.19 -18.14
CA PRO A 154 -0.25 9.29 -17.73
C PRO A 154 -1.13 8.38 -18.62
N PHE A 155 -2.16 7.76 -18.14
CA PHE A 155 -2.68 7.79 -16.77
C PHE A 155 -2.23 6.56 -16.01
N ASN A 156 -1.53 6.71 -14.90
CA ASN A 156 -1.10 5.59 -14.08
C ASN A 156 -1.15 5.96 -12.60
N ARG A 157 -1.49 5.00 -11.72
CA ARG A 157 -1.70 5.20 -10.29
C ARG A 157 -1.27 3.96 -9.48
N ASN A 158 -1.32 4.10 -8.16
CA ASN A 158 -1.16 3.01 -7.19
C ASN A 158 0.13 2.20 -7.39
N ALA A 159 1.23 2.92 -7.62
CA ALA A 159 2.51 2.29 -7.76
C ALA A 159 3.02 1.75 -6.42
N VAL A 160 3.52 0.52 -6.45
CA VAL A 160 4.04 -0.20 -5.29
C VAL A 160 5.35 -0.90 -5.69
N LEU A 161 6.46 -0.46 -5.13
CA LEU A 161 7.78 -1.04 -5.38
C LEU A 161 7.99 -2.26 -4.48
N PHE A 162 8.61 -3.30 -5.01
CA PHE A 162 9.04 -4.45 -4.23
C PHE A 162 10.25 -4.08 -3.35
N PRO A 163 10.37 -4.64 -2.13
CA PRO A 163 11.41 -4.26 -1.17
C PRO A 163 12.81 -4.78 -1.49
N ARG A 164 12.98 -5.49 -2.58
CA ARG A 164 14.26 -5.88 -3.16
C ARG A 164 14.20 -6.01 -4.67
N LYS A 165 15.35 -6.06 -5.30
CA LYS A 165 15.47 -6.42 -6.71
C LYS A 165 15.13 -7.89 -6.93
N ILE A 166 14.46 -8.17 -8.04
CA ILE A 166 14.14 -9.52 -8.51
C ILE A 166 14.89 -9.72 -9.83
N SER A 167 15.71 -10.77 -9.90
CA SER A 167 16.57 -11.02 -11.07
C SER A 167 17.44 -9.82 -11.49
N GLY A 168 17.88 -9.03 -10.49
CA GLY A 168 18.75 -7.86 -10.70
C GLY A 168 18.01 -6.55 -11.04
N ASN A 169 16.69 -6.57 -11.24
CA ASN A 169 15.88 -5.40 -11.57
C ASN A 169 15.04 -4.93 -10.39
N PHE A 170 14.80 -3.62 -10.31
CA PHE A 170 13.69 -3.07 -9.55
C PHE A 170 12.37 -3.52 -10.18
N VAL A 171 11.39 -3.86 -9.36
CA VAL A 171 10.08 -4.36 -9.79
C VAL A 171 8.99 -3.53 -9.14
N MET A 172 8.02 -3.08 -9.91
CA MET A 172 6.96 -2.20 -9.44
C MET A 172 5.60 -2.66 -9.97
N LEU A 173 4.63 -2.78 -9.07
CA LEU A 173 3.22 -2.88 -9.45
C LEU A 173 2.67 -1.49 -9.73
N SER A 174 1.77 -1.37 -10.69
CA SER A 174 1.03 -0.14 -10.95
C SER A 174 -0.35 -0.45 -11.53
N ARG A 175 -1.21 0.56 -11.58
CA ARG A 175 -2.51 0.44 -12.21
C ARG A 175 -2.65 1.49 -13.30
N PRO A 176 -2.47 1.14 -14.56
CA PRO A 176 -2.89 1.98 -15.68
C PRO A 176 -4.37 2.33 -15.50
N SER A 177 -4.70 3.60 -15.66
CA SER A 177 -6.03 4.14 -15.42
C SER A 177 -6.45 4.97 -16.61
N ASP A 178 -7.73 4.90 -16.96
CA ASP A 178 -8.32 5.69 -18.02
C ASP A 178 -9.63 6.31 -17.51
N SER A 179 -9.96 7.47 -18.01
CA SER A 179 -11.23 8.13 -17.77
C SER A 179 -12.19 8.01 -18.97
N GLY A 180 -11.78 7.26 -20.00
CA GLY A 180 -12.43 7.32 -21.30
C GLY A 180 -13.08 6.01 -21.75
N HIS A 181 -12.78 5.66 -22.97
CA HIS A 181 -13.49 4.70 -23.79
C HIS A 181 -13.30 3.25 -23.36
N THR A 182 -12.12 2.95 -22.80
CA THR A 182 -11.75 1.60 -22.33
C THR A 182 -11.21 1.69 -20.91
N PRO A 183 -12.07 1.57 -19.90
CA PRO A 183 -11.64 1.71 -18.52
C PRO A 183 -10.68 0.58 -18.12
N PHE A 184 -9.49 0.95 -17.70
CA PHE A 184 -8.55 0.07 -17.02
C PHE A 184 -8.88 0.01 -15.52
N GLY A 185 -8.56 -1.10 -14.89
CA GLY A 185 -8.79 -1.30 -13.46
C GLY A 185 -7.93 -2.42 -12.89
N ASP A 186 -6.94 -2.90 -13.65
CA ASP A 186 -6.13 -4.07 -13.37
C ASP A 186 -4.73 -3.68 -12.88
N ILE A 187 -4.10 -4.60 -12.15
CA ILE A 187 -2.72 -4.46 -11.68
C ILE A 187 -1.76 -5.01 -12.74
N PHE A 188 -0.75 -4.21 -13.06
CA PHE A 188 0.36 -4.55 -13.92
C PHE A 188 1.67 -4.52 -13.15
N VAL A 189 2.67 -5.29 -13.61
CA VAL A 189 4.04 -5.25 -13.12
C VAL A 189 4.96 -4.73 -14.21
N SER A 190 6.00 -4.00 -13.79
CA SER A 190 7.05 -3.48 -14.65
C SER A 190 8.41 -3.65 -14.00
N GLU A 191 9.46 -3.75 -14.81
CA GLU A 191 10.83 -3.90 -14.35
C GLU A 191 11.69 -2.70 -14.79
N SER A 192 12.70 -2.36 -13.99
CA SER A 192 13.70 -1.33 -14.29
C SER A 192 15.08 -1.73 -13.79
N PRO A 193 16.15 -1.52 -14.53
CA PRO A 193 17.52 -1.74 -14.06
C PRO A 193 18.00 -0.64 -13.10
N ASP A 194 17.43 0.57 -13.17
CA ASP A 194 17.99 1.80 -12.60
C ASP A 194 16.97 2.79 -12.01
N MET A 195 15.69 2.44 -11.95
CA MET A 195 14.56 3.29 -11.52
C MET A 195 14.16 4.40 -12.50
N VAL A 196 14.84 4.52 -13.63
CA VAL A 196 14.57 5.51 -14.69
C VAL A 196 13.89 4.86 -15.90
N TYR A 197 14.52 3.80 -16.42
CA TYR A 197 14.01 3.08 -17.58
C TYR A 197 13.11 1.92 -17.16
N TRP A 198 11.80 2.04 -17.37
CA TRP A 198 10.81 1.01 -17.02
C TRP A 198 10.28 0.29 -18.26
N GLY A 199 10.21 -1.03 -18.17
CA GLY A 199 9.76 -1.89 -19.28
C GLY A 199 9.20 -3.23 -18.80
N LYS A 200 9.10 -4.19 -19.72
CA LYS A 200 8.53 -5.53 -19.48
C LYS A 200 7.17 -5.47 -18.77
N HIS A 201 6.30 -4.56 -19.21
CA HIS A 201 4.97 -4.41 -18.65
C HIS A 201 4.15 -5.68 -18.84
N ARG A 202 3.67 -6.28 -17.75
CA ARG A 202 2.87 -7.50 -17.77
C ARG A 202 1.66 -7.35 -16.88
N HIS A 203 0.53 -7.90 -17.34
CA HIS A 203 -0.65 -8.05 -16.51
C HIS A 203 -0.37 -9.02 -15.35
N VAL A 204 -0.83 -8.68 -14.15
CA VAL A 204 -0.71 -9.50 -12.95
C VAL A 204 -2.07 -10.06 -12.58
N MET A 205 -3.04 -9.21 -12.29
CA MET A 205 -4.40 -9.62 -11.99
C MET A 205 -5.40 -8.53 -12.36
N GLY A 206 -6.56 -8.96 -12.82
CA GLY A 206 -7.68 -8.11 -13.15
C GLY A 206 -8.72 -8.05 -12.06
N LYS A 207 -9.63 -7.08 -12.18
CA LYS A 207 -10.91 -7.10 -11.49
C LYS A 207 -11.63 -8.42 -11.77
N SER A 208 -12.45 -8.86 -10.82
CA SER A 208 -13.19 -10.13 -10.94
C SER A 208 -14.71 -9.90 -10.97
N SER A 209 -15.47 -10.98 -11.06
CA SER A 209 -16.92 -10.95 -10.90
C SER A 209 -17.37 -10.79 -9.45
N GLU A 210 -16.45 -10.93 -8.50
CA GLU A 210 -16.76 -10.74 -7.09
C GLU A 210 -17.15 -9.29 -6.82
N TRP A 211 -18.23 -9.08 -6.11
CA TRP A 211 -18.87 -7.77 -5.94
C TRP A 211 -17.90 -6.71 -5.40
N TRP A 212 -17.01 -7.08 -4.47
CA TRP A 212 -16.12 -6.16 -3.76
C TRP A 212 -14.95 -5.63 -4.60
N GLU A 213 -14.63 -6.29 -5.73
CA GLU A 213 -13.54 -5.92 -6.63
C GLU A 213 -13.95 -5.84 -8.11
N SER A 214 -15.23 -5.73 -8.37
CA SER A 214 -15.80 -5.79 -9.72
C SER A 214 -15.52 -4.56 -10.60
N LEU A 215 -15.19 -3.41 -9.99
CA LEU A 215 -15.00 -2.18 -10.74
C LEU A 215 -13.53 -1.92 -11.08
N LYS A 216 -12.66 -2.06 -10.11
CA LYS A 216 -11.19 -1.89 -10.23
C LYS A 216 -10.48 -2.49 -9.03
N ILE A 217 -9.20 -2.79 -9.21
CA ILE A 217 -8.28 -3.19 -8.14
C ILE A 217 -7.01 -2.35 -8.19
N GLY A 218 -6.19 -2.37 -7.14
CA GLY A 218 -4.90 -1.67 -7.16
C GLY A 218 -4.02 -2.07 -5.99
N GLY A 219 -2.70 -1.96 -6.16
CA GLY A 219 -1.72 -2.28 -5.13
C GLY A 219 -1.94 -1.47 -3.85
N GLY A 220 -1.71 -2.12 -2.73
CA GLY A 220 -1.78 -1.52 -1.40
C GLY A 220 -0.41 -1.22 -0.81
N ALA A 221 0.00 -1.99 0.19
CA ALA A 221 1.34 -1.93 0.79
C ALA A 221 2.40 -2.60 -0.11
N ALA A 222 3.68 -2.30 0.15
CA ALA A 222 4.78 -3.05 -0.44
C ALA A 222 4.62 -4.55 -0.10
N PRO A 223 4.79 -5.46 -1.09
CA PRO A 223 4.65 -6.89 -0.85
C PRO A 223 5.64 -7.40 0.19
N ILE A 224 5.20 -8.32 1.04
CA ILE A 224 6.05 -8.96 2.06
C ILE A 224 6.66 -10.22 1.46
N GLU A 225 7.99 -10.33 1.55
CA GLU A 225 8.69 -11.54 1.11
C GLU A 225 8.48 -12.67 2.10
N THR A 226 7.95 -13.81 1.61
CA THR A 226 7.71 -15.00 2.43
C THR A 226 8.23 -16.26 1.75
N SER A 227 8.36 -17.36 2.50
CA SER A 227 8.70 -18.68 1.94
C SER A 227 7.65 -19.22 0.95
N GLU A 228 6.44 -18.66 0.93
CA GLU A 228 5.36 -19.05 0.03
C GLU A 228 5.30 -18.17 -1.25
N GLY A 229 6.00 -17.03 -1.27
CA GLY A 229 6.00 -16.03 -2.31
C GLY A 229 5.80 -14.61 -1.75
N TRP A 230 5.45 -13.67 -2.60
CA TRP A 230 5.16 -12.29 -2.21
C TRP A 230 3.74 -12.16 -1.68
N LEU A 231 3.57 -11.97 -0.38
CA LEU A 231 2.28 -11.65 0.22
C LEU A 231 1.91 -10.19 -0.11
N LEU A 232 0.83 -10.01 -0.86
CA LEU A 232 0.33 -8.72 -1.31
C LEU A 232 -1.03 -8.42 -0.68
N PHE A 233 -1.12 -7.32 0.06
CA PHE A 233 -2.39 -6.69 0.40
C PHE A 233 -2.73 -5.65 -0.67
N TYR A 234 -3.90 -5.77 -1.27
CA TYR A 234 -4.37 -4.88 -2.33
C TYR A 234 -5.78 -4.37 -2.02
N HIS A 235 -6.25 -3.38 -2.75
CA HIS A 235 -7.63 -2.94 -2.63
C HIS A 235 -8.47 -3.36 -3.82
N GLY A 236 -9.69 -3.81 -3.54
CA GLY A 236 -10.75 -3.98 -4.48
C GLY A 236 -11.79 -2.87 -4.33
N VAL A 237 -12.47 -2.54 -5.41
CA VAL A 237 -13.48 -1.47 -5.44
C VAL A 237 -14.73 -1.97 -6.12
N SER A 238 -15.86 -1.75 -5.46
CA SER A 238 -17.20 -1.93 -6.02
C SER A 238 -17.96 -0.61 -6.13
N GLY A 239 -18.91 -0.56 -7.05
CA GLY A 239 -19.85 0.55 -7.17
C GLY A 239 -21.18 0.23 -6.50
N THR A 240 -21.71 1.18 -5.77
CA THR A 240 -23.04 1.11 -5.16
C THR A 240 -23.85 2.35 -5.52
N CYS A 241 -25.14 2.36 -5.19
CA CYS A 241 -25.96 3.57 -5.35
C CYS A 241 -25.51 4.75 -4.47
N ASN A 242 -24.66 4.49 -3.45
CA ASN A 242 -24.10 5.49 -2.54
C ASN A 242 -22.61 5.77 -2.79
N GLY A 243 -22.11 5.51 -3.99
CA GLY A 243 -20.71 5.69 -4.36
C GLY A 243 -19.91 4.40 -4.37
N TYR A 244 -18.63 4.51 -4.06
CA TYR A 244 -17.71 3.38 -4.09
C TYR A 244 -17.50 2.77 -2.71
N VAL A 245 -17.26 1.45 -2.67
CA VAL A 245 -16.77 0.74 -1.49
C VAL A 245 -15.38 0.20 -1.79
N TYR A 246 -14.43 0.50 -0.92
CA TYR A 246 -13.05 0.02 -1.01
C TYR A 246 -12.80 -1.00 0.09
N SER A 247 -12.38 -2.19 -0.30
CA SER A 247 -12.09 -3.29 0.63
C SER A 247 -10.66 -3.81 0.43
N ILE A 248 -10.08 -4.41 1.45
CA ILE A 248 -8.74 -5.01 1.41
C ILE A 248 -8.84 -6.46 1.00
N GLY A 249 -8.07 -6.86 0.00
CA GLY A 249 -7.88 -8.24 -0.43
C GLY A 249 -6.47 -8.75 -0.21
N GLY A 250 -6.28 -10.05 -0.36
CA GLY A 250 -5.00 -10.72 -0.21
C GLY A 250 -4.66 -11.62 -1.39
N ALA A 251 -3.39 -11.60 -1.81
CA ALA A 251 -2.85 -12.49 -2.84
C ALA A 251 -1.42 -12.90 -2.52
N ILE A 252 -0.98 -14.01 -3.08
CA ILE A 252 0.42 -14.47 -3.02
C ILE A 252 0.92 -14.58 -4.46
N LEU A 253 1.97 -13.79 -4.77
CA LEU A 253 2.60 -13.79 -6.08
C LEU A 253 3.84 -14.70 -6.06
N ASP A 254 4.24 -15.18 -7.24
CA ASP A 254 5.45 -15.99 -7.37
C ASP A 254 6.69 -15.16 -7.00
N ILE A 255 7.63 -15.80 -6.32
CA ILE A 255 8.80 -15.13 -5.73
C ILE A 255 9.79 -14.61 -6.77
N ASP A 256 9.93 -15.31 -7.88
CA ASP A 256 10.87 -15.00 -8.96
C ASP A 256 10.22 -14.28 -10.14
N ASN A 257 8.91 -14.47 -10.31
CA ASN A 257 8.12 -13.85 -11.37
C ASN A 257 6.78 -13.30 -10.84
N PRO A 258 6.75 -12.09 -10.26
CA PRO A 258 5.54 -11.52 -9.67
C PRO A 258 4.38 -11.25 -10.63
N SER A 259 4.54 -11.51 -11.94
CA SER A 259 3.40 -11.52 -12.85
C SER A 259 2.50 -12.76 -12.69
N ILE A 260 2.95 -13.77 -11.94
CA ILE A 260 2.20 -14.98 -11.67
C ILE A 260 1.55 -14.86 -10.29
N VAL A 261 0.23 -14.92 -10.26
CA VAL A 261 -0.55 -15.02 -9.03
C VAL A 261 -0.67 -16.49 -8.65
N LYS A 262 -0.07 -16.89 -7.53
CA LYS A 262 -0.16 -18.25 -7.01
C LYS A 262 -1.49 -18.50 -6.29
N TYR A 263 -1.91 -17.53 -5.50
CA TYR A 263 -3.15 -17.59 -4.72
C TYR A 263 -3.78 -16.19 -4.64
N ARG A 264 -5.10 -16.12 -4.64
CA ARG A 264 -5.87 -14.88 -4.48
C ARG A 264 -7.17 -15.18 -3.76
N CYS A 265 -7.45 -14.47 -2.68
CA CYS A 265 -8.71 -14.64 -1.95
C CYS A 265 -9.93 -14.35 -2.83
N GLU A 266 -10.96 -15.20 -2.71
CA GLU A 266 -12.28 -14.97 -3.29
C GLU A 266 -12.96 -13.76 -2.63
N ASN A 267 -12.94 -13.73 -1.30
CA ASN A 267 -13.57 -12.67 -0.52
C ASN A 267 -12.54 -11.64 -0.05
N PHE A 268 -13.03 -10.46 0.32
CA PHE A 268 -12.23 -9.46 0.99
C PHE A 268 -11.71 -9.97 2.34
N LEU A 269 -10.59 -9.40 2.79
CA LEU A 269 -10.04 -9.62 4.13
C LEU A 269 -10.60 -8.61 5.15
N LEU A 270 -10.81 -7.37 4.70
CA LEU A 270 -11.38 -6.29 5.50
C LEU A 270 -12.23 -5.38 4.61
N THR A 271 -13.42 -5.03 5.07
CA THR A 271 -14.34 -4.12 4.38
C THR A 271 -14.82 -3.04 5.37
N PRO A 272 -15.30 -1.86 4.92
CA PRO A 272 -15.81 -0.84 5.83
C PRO A 272 -16.99 -1.33 6.66
N GLU A 273 -16.86 -1.24 7.98
CA GLU A 273 -17.88 -1.62 8.97
C GLU A 273 -17.91 -0.65 10.15
N GLU A 274 -16.78 -0.01 10.45
CA GLU A 274 -16.66 0.90 11.56
C GLU A 274 -17.04 2.34 11.15
N TRP A 275 -17.48 3.11 12.12
CA TRP A 275 -17.95 4.48 11.87
C TRP A 275 -16.90 5.36 11.17
N TYR A 276 -15.61 5.18 11.46
CA TYR A 276 -14.50 5.95 10.86
C TYR A 276 -14.14 5.44 9.45
N GLU A 277 -14.61 4.28 9.06
CA GLU A 277 -14.46 3.70 7.72
C GLU A 277 -15.65 4.07 6.82
N GLU A 278 -16.85 4.15 7.42
CA GLU A 278 -18.09 4.45 6.71
C GLU A 278 -18.37 5.95 6.58
N ARG A 279 -17.79 6.80 7.46
CA ARG A 279 -18.12 8.23 7.55
C ARG A 279 -16.89 9.10 7.45
N GLY A 280 -16.75 9.82 6.34
CA GLY A 280 -15.66 10.74 6.11
C GLY A 280 -15.82 11.54 4.84
N PHE A 281 -14.72 12.02 4.29
CA PHE A 281 -14.74 12.81 3.05
C PHE A 281 -15.16 11.96 1.85
N VAL A 282 -14.65 10.73 1.78
CA VAL A 282 -15.15 9.69 0.88
C VAL A 282 -15.58 8.51 1.75
N PRO A 283 -16.89 8.24 1.88
CA PRO A 283 -17.37 7.18 2.75
C PRO A 283 -17.03 5.78 2.22
N ASN A 284 -17.11 4.78 3.09
CA ASN A 284 -16.94 3.36 2.77
C ASN A 284 -15.57 3.01 2.17
N VAL A 285 -14.49 3.43 2.84
CA VAL A 285 -13.11 3.18 2.39
C VAL A 285 -12.29 2.48 3.46
N CYS A 286 -11.72 1.32 3.10
CA CYS A 286 -10.56 0.68 3.71
C CYS A 286 -9.47 0.55 2.65
N PHE A 287 -8.48 1.46 2.66
CA PHE A 287 -7.44 1.54 1.62
C PHE A 287 -6.06 1.18 2.19
N PRO A 288 -5.51 -0.03 1.94
CA PRO A 288 -4.24 -0.45 2.50
C PRO A 288 -3.08 0.35 1.91
N CYS A 289 -2.14 0.78 2.75
CA CYS A 289 -1.08 1.71 2.35
C CYS A 289 0.31 1.23 2.72
N ALA A 290 0.46 0.63 3.90
CA ALA A 290 1.73 0.14 4.39
C ALA A 290 1.53 -1.08 5.29
N THR A 291 2.60 -1.84 5.47
CA THR A 291 2.69 -2.88 6.49
C THR A 291 3.97 -2.69 7.30
N ILE A 292 3.87 -2.91 8.60
CA ILE A 292 5.00 -3.21 9.46
C ILE A 292 4.87 -4.67 9.84
N HIS A 293 5.94 -5.42 9.74
CA HIS A 293 5.92 -6.86 9.96
C HIS A 293 7.18 -7.31 10.70
N ASP A 294 6.98 -8.20 11.65
CA ASP A 294 8.00 -8.69 12.56
C ASP A 294 8.30 -10.17 12.31
N SER A 295 9.52 -10.45 11.87
CA SER A 295 9.93 -11.81 11.50
C SER A 295 10.07 -12.76 12.71
N GLU A 296 10.24 -12.26 13.93
CA GLU A 296 10.35 -13.10 15.11
C GLU A 296 8.98 -13.57 15.61
N SER A 297 7.99 -12.67 15.64
CA SER A 297 6.65 -13.01 16.12
C SER A 297 5.67 -13.43 15.01
N GLY A 298 6.03 -13.24 13.75
CA GLY A 298 5.14 -13.48 12.61
C GLY A 298 3.97 -12.50 12.54
N LYS A 299 3.96 -11.43 13.32
CA LYS A 299 2.87 -10.44 13.35
C LYS A 299 3.04 -9.40 12.27
N ILE A 300 1.90 -8.96 11.71
CA ILE A 300 1.82 -7.96 10.65
C ILE A 300 0.81 -6.90 11.07
N ALA A 301 1.22 -5.64 11.02
CA ALA A 301 0.37 -4.47 11.18
C ALA A 301 0.10 -3.85 9.80
N ILE A 302 -1.16 -3.61 9.47
CA ILE A 302 -1.62 -3.07 8.19
C ILE A 302 -2.18 -1.68 8.45
N TYR A 303 -1.51 -0.67 7.88
CA TYR A 303 -2.02 0.71 7.87
C TYR A 303 -2.96 0.89 6.71
N TYR A 304 -4.11 1.48 6.97
CA TYR A 304 -5.08 1.79 5.92
C TYR A 304 -5.70 3.17 6.11
N GLY A 305 -6.00 3.80 4.98
CA GLY A 305 -6.83 5.00 4.97
C GLY A 305 -8.28 4.62 5.16
N ALA A 306 -8.95 5.29 6.07
CA ALA A 306 -10.34 5.06 6.40
C ALA A 306 -11.19 6.28 6.05
N ALA A 307 -12.22 6.07 5.24
CA ALA A 307 -13.19 7.07 4.74
C ALA A 307 -12.54 8.38 4.23
N ASP A 308 -11.33 8.31 3.65
CA ASP A 308 -10.52 9.46 3.22
C ASP A 308 -10.40 10.56 4.28
N SER A 309 -10.36 10.17 5.54
CA SER A 309 -10.37 11.11 6.67
C SER A 309 -9.52 10.69 7.86
N TYR A 310 -9.22 9.41 7.99
CA TYR A 310 -8.58 8.80 9.15
C TYR A 310 -7.51 7.81 8.73
N VAL A 311 -6.61 7.48 9.64
CA VAL A 311 -5.71 6.34 9.53
C VAL A 311 -6.16 5.26 10.50
N GLY A 312 -6.48 4.09 9.96
CA GLY A 312 -6.76 2.89 10.72
C GLY A 312 -5.56 1.94 10.73
N LEU A 313 -5.54 1.07 11.72
CA LEU A 313 -4.57 0.01 11.89
C LEU A 313 -5.29 -1.32 12.10
N ALA A 314 -4.84 -2.34 11.39
CA ALA A 314 -5.30 -3.71 11.59
C ALA A 314 -4.11 -4.64 11.77
N PHE A 315 -4.33 -5.78 12.42
CA PHE A 315 -3.31 -6.78 12.66
C PHE A 315 -3.69 -8.13 12.06
N THR A 316 -2.67 -8.92 11.74
CA THR A 316 -2.81 -10.33 11.36
C THR A 316 -1.54 -11.08 11.76
N LYS A 317 -1.56 -12.41 11.66
CA LYS A 317 -0.38 -13.27 11.76
C LYS A 317 -0.09 -13.92 10.42
N LEU A 318 1.20 -14.05 10.11
CA LEU A 318 1.68 -14.56 8.83
C LEU A 318 1.10 -15.94 8.49
N ASP A 319 1.20 -16.89 9.41
CA ASP A 319 0.72 -18.26 9.18
C ASP A 319 -0.79 -18.28 8.94
N GLU A 320 -1.55 -17.55 9.77
CA GLU A 320 -3.00 -17.50 9.69
C GLU A 320 -3.47 -16.88 8.37
N ILE A 321 -2.87 -15.74 7.95
CA ILE A 321 -3.28 -15.04 6.73
C ILE A 321 -2.86 -15.78 5.46
N VAL A 322 -1.68 -16.39 5.44
CA VAL A 322 -1.22 -17.19 4.30
C VAL A 322 -2.08 -18.44 4.13
N ASP A 323 -2.37 -19.16 5.22
CA ASP A 323 -3.24 -20.34 5.17
C ASP A 323 -4.67 -19.98 4.74
N TYR A 324 -5.18 -18.83 5.19
CA TYR A 324 -6.48 -18.32 4.76
C TYR A 324 -6.51 -18.02 3.27
N ILE A 325 -5.52 -17.26 2.76
CA ILE A 325 -5.44 -16.93 1.32
C ILE A 325 -5.32 -18.20 0.47
N LYS A 326 -4.55 -19.20 0.89
CA LYS A 326 -4.38 -20.45 0.16
C LYS A 326 -5.65 -21.30 0.15
N SER A 327 -6.34 -21.39 1.28
CA SER A 327 -7.54 -22.22 1.42
C SER A 327 -8.79 -21.62 0.76
N HIS A 328 -8.83 -20.28 0.56
CA HIS A 328 -9.93 -19.56 -0.08
C HIS A 328 -9.53 -18.95 -1.44
N SER A 329 -8.57 -19.58 -2.12
CA SER A 329 -8.06 -19.06 -3.39
C SER A 329 -8.97 -19.39 -4.57
N VAL A 330 -9.24 -18.40 -5.39
CA VAL A 330 -9.94 -18.56 -6.69
C VAL A 330 -8.99 -18.92 -7.83
N VAL A 331 -7.67 -18.87 -7.59
CA VAL A 331 -6.67 -19.19 -8.65
C VAL A 331 -6.61 -20.68 -8.87
N THR A 332 -6.83 -21.09 -10.11
CA THR A 332 -6.72 -22.49 -10.54
C THR A 332 -5.33 -22.79 -11.14
N THR A 333 -4.98 -24.06 -11.25
CA THR A 333 -3.72 -24.49 -11.92
C THR A 333 -3.63 -24.03 -13.37
N SER A 334 -4.76 -23.87 -14.06
CA SER A 334 -4.80 -23.37 -15.44
C SER A 334 -4.45 -21.88 -15.52
N ASP A 335 -4.79 -21.08 -14.50
CA ASP A 335 -4.49 -19.66 -14.46
C ASP A 335 -3.00 -19.41 -14.26
N THR A 336 -2.33 -20.25 -13.44
CA THR A 336 -0.88 -20.19 -13.24
C THR A 336 -0.08 -20.59 -14.49
N GLU A 337 -0.63 -21.39 -15.38
CA GLU A 337 0.01 -21.76 -16.66
C GLU A 337 -0.10 -20.66 -17.72
N ILE A 338 -1.20 -19.91 -17.74
CA ILE A 338 -1.39 -18.78 -18.68
C ILE A 338 -0.39 -17.65 -18.38
N GLY A 339 -0.08 -17.39 -17.12
CA GLY A 339 0.92 -16.39 -16.72
C GLY A 339 2.37 -16.70 -17.12
N ARG A 340 2.64 -17.90 -17.62
CA ARG A 340 3.96 -18.33 -18.12
C ARG A 340 4.19 -18.04 -19.61
N ARG A 341 3.23 -17.52 -20.32
CA ARG A 341 3.34 -17.10 -21.74
C ARG A 341 3.56 -15.57 -21.85
#